data_e16586b17b4731124fd9fdb44defa2c2
#
_entry.id   e16586b17b4731124fd9fdb44defa2c2
#
_cell.length_a   1.000
_cell.length_b   1.000
_cell.length_c   1.000
_cell.angle_alpha   90.00
_cell.angle_beta   90.00
_cell.angle_gamma   90.00
#
_symmetry.space_group_name_H-M   'P 1'
#
loop_
_entity.id
_entity.type
_entity.pdbx_description
1 polymer ?
#
loop_
_entity_poly.entity_id
_entity_poly.type
_entity_poly.pdbx_seq_one_letter_code
_entity_poly.pdbx_strand_id
1 'polypeptide(L)'
;MLAFGATMAEAHPHVWITASSELIYAPDGSVTGVRHAWTFDDMFATYALQGLETKTKGVYSREELGPLAQTNVESLKEYGYFTFAKADGKKAKFQEPVDYYLEYRDGRLTLHFTLMLKAPVKPRELVLDVFDPEFFIDFTFAEKDPVRLVGAPAACQMTFQRPSDGTANAQKIGEQNFLSGDNSNFGAMFANKIRVECP
;
A
#
# COMPACT_ATOMS: atom_id res chain seq x y z
N MET A 1 24.24 40.19 15.69
CA MET A 1 23.55 38.91 16.03
C MET A 1 22.80 38.45 14.82
N LEU A 2 23.29 37.46 14.09
CA LEU A 2 22.61 36.82 12.98
C LEU A 2 21.82 35.65 13.54
N ALA A 3 20.50 35.72 13.57
CA ALA A 3 19.64 34.61 13.91
C ALA A 3 19.61 33.66 12.73
N PHE A 4 20.24 32.49 12.85
CA PHE A 4 20.03 31.36 11.95
C PHE A 4 18.65 30.78 12.23
N GLY A 5 17.67 31.10 11.37
CA GLY A 5 16.42 30.37 11.32
C GLY A 5 16.69 28.94 10.89
N ALA A 6 16.57 27.98 11.81
CA ALA A 6 16.53 26.58 11.44
C ALA A 6 15.20 26.34 10.67
N THR A 7 15.30 26.17 9.37
CA THR A 7 14.20 25.59 8.59
C THR A 7 14.09 24.14 9.02
N MET A 8 12.97 23.77 9.65
CA MET A 8 12.61 22.39 9.90
C MET A 8 12.50 21.72 8.52
N ALA A 9 13.43 20.80 8.23
CA ALA A 9 13.32 19.95 7.06
C ALA A 9 12.14 19.02 7.30
N GLU A 10 11.14 19.06 6.43
CA GLU A 10 10.10 18.02 6.40
C GLU A 10 10.80 16.69 6.09
N ALA A 11 10.75 15.77 7.06
CA ALA A 11 11.51 14.52 7.02
C ALA A 11 10.71 13.35 6.41
N HIS A 12 9.50 13.54 5.93
CA HIS A 12 8.59 12.49 5.43
C HIS A 12 7.82 12.94 4.18
N PRO A 13 7.51 12.03 3.23
CA PRO A 13 7.87 10.61 3.17
C PRO A 13 9.29 10.34 2.64
N HIS A 14 9.80 9.12 2.86
CA HIS A 14 11.11 8.67 2.37
C HIS A 14 11.03 7.67 1.21
N VAL A 15 9.86 7.05 1.02
CA VAL A 15 9.59 6.08 -0.05
C VAL A 15 8.28 6.43 -0.71
N TRP A 16 8.25 6.43 -2.04
CA TRP A 16 7.04 6.64 -2.82
C TRP A 16 6.67 5.36 -3.56
N ILE A 17 5.42 4.93 -3.39
CA ILE A 17 4.89 3.73 -4.04
C ILE A 17 3.73 4.11 -4.93
N THR A 18 3.80 3.71 -6.21
CA THR A 18 2.64 3.66 -7.08
C THR A 18 1.98 2.30 -6.94
N ALA A 19 0.79 2.26 -6.33
CA ALA A 19 0.07 1.04 -6.01
C ALA A 19 -1.05 0.75 -7.01
N SER A 20 -1.34 -0.53 -7.21
CA SER A 20 -2.62 -1.02 -7.73
C SER A 20 -3.07 -2.24 -6.93
N SER A 21 -4.39 -2.47 -6.88
CA SER A 21 -4.96 -3.55 -6.08
C SER A 21 -6.08 -4.30 -6.82
N GLU A 22 -6.18 -5.58 -6.54
CA GLU A 22 -7.30 -6.42 -7.00
C GLU A 22 -7.98 -7.05 -5.78
N LEU A 23 -9.25 -6.73 -5.56
CA LEU A 23 -10.08 -7.43 -4.58
C LEU A 23 -10.55 -8.76 -5.20
N ILE A 24 -10.25 -9.86 -4.53
CA ILE A 24 -10.48 -11.22 -5.03
C ILE A 24 -11.73 -11.80 -4.39
N TYR A 25 -12.62 -12.28 -5.24
CA TYR A 25 -13.88 -12.92 -4.83
C TYR A 25 -13.89 -14.40 -5.20
N ALA A 26 -14.47 -15.21 -4.33
CA ALA A 26 -14.81 -16.59 -4.62
C ALA A 26 -16.11 -16.68 -5.45
N PRO A 27 -16.40 -17.85 -6.09
CA PRO A 27 -17.63 -18.04 -6.89
C PRO A 27 -18.94 -17.83 -6.12
N ASP A 28 -18.92 -17.99 -4.79
CA ASP A 28 -20.10 -17.74 -3.94
C ASP A 28 -20.30 -16.24 -3.62
N GLY A 29 -19.43 -15.37 -4.14
CA GLY A 29 -19.46 -13.92 -3.93
C GLY A 29 -18.81 -13.46 -2.63
N SER A 30 -18.13 -14.34 -1.89
CA SER A 30 -17.34 -13.93 -0.73
C SER A 30 -16.00 -13.31 -1.14
N VAL A 31 -15.58 -12.28 -0.43
CA VAL A 31 -14.22 -11.72 -0.56
C VAL A 31 -13.24 -12.66 0.11
N THR A 32 -12.21 -13.07 -0.62
CA THR A 32 -11.17 -13.99 -0.13
C THR A 32 -9.85 -13.31 0.18
N GLY A 33 -9.58 -12.15 -0.45
CA GLY A 33 -8.30 -11.46 -0.26
C GLY A 33 -8.14 -10.26 -1.17
N VAL A 34 -6.92 -9.73 -1.16
CA VAL A 34 -6.47 -8.65 -2.03
C VAL A 34 -5.11 -8.99 -2.61
N ARG A 35 -4.91 -8.72 -3.88
CA ARG A 35 -3.60 -8.77 -4.55
C ARG A 35 -3.13 -7.35 -4.80
N HIS A 36 -1.89 -7.09 -4.43
CA HIS A 36 -1.24 -5.80 -4.64
C HIS A 36 -0.13 -5.90 -5.68
N ALA A 37 0.07 -4.79 -6.39
CA ALA A 37 1.28 -4.51 -7.15
C ALA A 37 1.76 -3.12 -6.72
N TRP A 38 2.93 -3.05 -6.10
CA TRP A 38 3.55 -1.84 -5.56
C TRP A 38 4.83 -1.51 -6.30
N THR A 39 4.78 -0.50 -7.13
CA THR A 39 5.94 -0.02 -7.89
C THR A 39 6.63 1.05 -7.08
N PHE A 40 7.88 0.80 -6.73
CA PHE A 40 8.73 1.71 -5.96
C PHE A 40 9.25 2.85 -6.82
N ASP A 41 9.58 3.97 -6.18
CA ASP A 41 10.32 5.06 -6.81
C ASP A 41 11.74 4.62 -7.22
N ASP A 42 12.36 5.42 -8.11
CA ASP A 42 13.65 5.08 -8.70
C ASP A 42 14.79 5.07 -7.67
N MET A 43 14.69 5.91 -6.64
CA MET A 43 15.72 6.00 -5.59
C MET A 43 15.70 4.75 -4.72
N PHE A 44 14.52 4.33 -4.26
CA PHE A 44 14.35 3.10 -3.49
C PHE A 44 14.74 1.88 -4.34
N ALA A 45 14.29 1.81 -5.62
CA ALA A 45 14.63 0.72 -6.51
C ALA A 45 16.16 0.59 -6.70
N THR A 46 16.86 1.71 -6.92
CA THR A 46 18.32 1.72 -7.05
C THR A 46 19.00 1.22 -5.78
N TYR A 47 18.55 1.68 -4.61
CA TYR A 47 19.08 1.25 -3.33
C TYR A 47 18.83 -0.24 -3.08
N ALA A 48 17.60 -0.72 -3.31
CA ALA A 48 17.22 -2.10 -3.08
C ALA A 48 17.96 -3.10 -3.99
N LEU A 49 18.31 -2.69 -5.21
CA LEU A 49 19.05 -3.50 -6.17
C LEU A 49 20.58 -3.41 -6.01
N GLN A 50 21.06 -2.52 -5.13
CA GLN A 50 22.50 -2.32 -4.93
C GLN A 50 23.16 -3.60 -4.39
N GLY A 51 24.21 -4.04 -5.05
CA GLY A 51 24.98 -5.22 -4.63
C GLY A 51 24.35 -6.56 -5.00
N LEU A 52 23.19 -6.58 -5.69
CA LEU A 52 22.66 -7.83 -6.23
C LEU A 52 23.49 -8.28 -7.44
N GLU A 53 24.03 -9.50 -7.35
CA GLU A 53 24.71 -10.15 -8.46
C GLU A 53 23.66 -10.73 -9.42
N THR A 54 23.79 -10.42 -10.70
CA THR A 54 22.91 -10.92 -11.75
C THR A 54 23.71 -11.57 -12.88
N LYS A 55 23.13 -12.57 -13.54
CA LYS A 55 23.75 -13.24 -14.68
C LYS A 55 23.97 -12.29 -15.86
N THR A 56 23.10 -11.33 -16.02
CA THR A 56 23.18 -10.32 -17.09
C THR A 56 23.01 -8.95 -16.45
N LYS A 57 24.00 -8.08 -16.62
CA LYS A 57 24.00 -6.74 -16.02
C LYS A 57 22.73 -5.96 -16.36
N GLY A 58 22.03 -5.48 -15.33
CA GLY A 58 20.79 -4.69 -15.47
C GLY A 58 19.54 -5.50 -15.81
N VAL A 59 19.65 -6.84 -15.86
CA VAL A 59 18.52 -7.75 -16.02
C VAL A 59 18.40 -8.60 -14.77
N TYR A 60 17.23 -8.58 -14.15
CA TYR A 60 16.96 -9.29 -12.91
C TYR A 60 15.87 -10.33 -13.13
N SER A 61 16.21 -11.60 -13.01
CA SER A 61 15.23 -12.68 -13.05
C SER A 61 14.45 -12.74 -11.75
N ARG A 62 13.30 -13.40 -11.79
CA ARG A 62 12.47 -13.60 -10.59
C ARG A 62 13.19 -14.41 -9.51
N GLU A 63 14.04 -15.37 -9.90
CA GLU A 63 14.85 -16.16 -8.99
C GLU A 63 15.91 -15.31 -8.29
N GLU A 64 16.59 -14.43 -9.02
CA GLU A 64 17.61 -13.53 -8.49
C GLU A 64 16.99 -12.50 -7.51
N LEU A 65 15.76 -12.06 -7.78
CA LEU A 65 15.01 -11.16 -6.91
C LEU A 65 14.30 -11.86 -5.73
N GLY A 66 14.24 -13.20 -5.72
CA GLY A 66 13.52 -13.97 -4.73
C GLY A 66 13.88 -13.65 -3.26
N PRO A 67 15.16 -13.66 -2.87
CA PRO A 67 15.57 -13.31 -1.51
C PRO A 67 15.18 -11.88 -1.11
N LEU A 68 15.28 -10.92 -2.04
CA LEU A 68 14.86 -9.55 -1.80
C LEU A 68 13.34 -9.45 -1.64
N ALA A 69 12.56 -10.18 -2.46
CA ALA A 69 11.10 -10.23 -2.32
C ALA A 69 10.68 -10.78 -0.96
N GLN A 70 11.33 -11.85 -0.49
CA GLN A 70 11.09 -12.42 0.82
C GLN A 70 11.38 -11.41 1.94
N THR A 71 12.55 -10.78 1.92
CA THR A 71 12.92 -9.75 2.90
C THR A 71 11.90 -8.61 2.94
N ASN A 72 11.42 -8.16 1.77
CA ASN A 72 10.41 -7.11 1.70
C ASN A 72 9.11 -7.54 2.39
N VAL A 73 8.53 -8.70 2.05
CA VAL A 73 7.25 -9.12 2.63
C VAL A 73 7.36 -9.46 4.12
N GLU A 74 8.50 -9.96 4.57
CA GLU A 74 8.75 -10.21 6.00
C GLU A 74 8.79 -8.91 6.80
N SER A 75 9.45 -7.87 6.28
CA SER A 75 9.51 -6.57 6.94
C SER A 75 8.15 -5.85 6.99
N LEU A 76 7.27 -6.08 6.00
CA LEU A 76 5.93 -5.50 5.99
C LEU A 76 4.99 -6.10 7.06
N LYS A 77 5.33 -7.24 7.64
CA LYS A 77 4.46 -7.97 8.58
C LYS A 77 4.14 -7.15 9.84
N GLU A 78 5.12 -6.48 10.41
CA GLU A 78 4.95 -5.67 11.62
C GLU A 78 4.05 -4.45 11.40
N TYR A 79 3.97 -3.96 10.14
CA TYR A 79 3.12 -2.84 9.74
C TYR A 79 1.74 -3.27 9.22
N GLY A 80 1.37 -4.56 9.38
CA GLY A 80 0.11 -5.09 8.86
C GLY A 80 -0.02 -4.98 7.34
N TYR A 81 1.13 -5.01 6.65
CA TYR A 81 1.23 -4.85 5.19
C TYR A 81 0.59 -3.55 4.68
N PHE A 82 0.54 -2.51 5.53
CA PHE A 82 -0.09 -1.22 5.23
C PHE A 82 -1.50 -1.34 4.63
N THR A 83 -2.19 -2.45 4.94
CA THR A 83 -3.47 -2.82 4.34
C THR A 83 -4.49 -3.13 5.43
N PHE A 84 -5.52 -2.33 5.53
CA PHE A 84 -6.51 -2.39 6.61
C PHE A 84 -7.91 -2.61 6.04
N ALA A 85 -8.55 -3.73 6.40
CA ALA A 85 -9.87 -4.08 5.90
C ALA A 85 -10.94 -4.08 6.99
N LYS A 86 -12.15 -3.63 6.64
CA LYS A 86 -13.34 -3.73 7.46
C LYS A 86 -14.49 -4.30 6.62
N ALA A 87 -15.16 -5.32 7.14
CA ALA A 87 -16.36 -5.92 6.59
C ALA A 87 -17.54 -5.59 7.51
N ASP A 88 -18.52 -4.86 7.02
CA ASP A 88 -19.66 -4.35 7.82
C ASP A 88 -19.20 -3.67 9.13
N GLY A 89 -18.17 -2.82 9.02
CA GLY A 89 -17.56 -2.09 10.14
C GLY A 89 -16.64 -2.93 11.05
N LYS A 90 -16.57 -4.24 10.91
CA LYS A 90 -15.72 -5.11 11.70
C LYS A 90 -14.37 -5.33 11.02
N LYS A 91 -13.27 -5.23 11.77
CA LYS A 91 -11.91 -5.50 11.25
C LYS A 91 -11.82 -6.91 10.66
N ALA A 92 -11.41 -7.02 9.41
CA ALA A 92 -11.03 -8.27 8.76
C ALA A 92 -9.49 -8.41 8.81
N LYS A 93 -9.01 -9.61 9.17
CA LYS A 93 -7.58 -9.87 9.33
C LYS A 93 -7.05 -10.67 8.16
N PHE A 94 -5.85 -10.34 7.73
CA PHE A 94 -5.12 -11.07 6.71
C PHE A 94 -4.22 -12.17 7.30
N GLN A 95 -3.91 -13.15 6.45
CA GLN A 95 -2.85 -14.13 6.66
C GLN A 95 -1.52 -13.53 6.17
N GLU A 96 -0.43 -14.28 6.32
CA GLU A 96 0.84 -13.93 5.69
C GLU A 96 0.70 -13.94 4.16
N PRO A 97 1.47 -13.09 3.44
CA PRO A 97 1.37 -13.00 2.00
C PRO A 97 1.72 -14.31 1.30
N VAL A 98 1.00 -14.61 0.24
CA VAL A 98 1.28 -15.70 -0.68
C VAL A 98 1.49 -15.14 -2.08
N ASP A 99 2.06 -15.93 -2.98
CA ASP A 99 2.29 -15.57 -4.38
C ASP A 99 3.06 -14.23 -4.53
N TYR A 100 4.04 -14.03 -3.67
CA TYR A 100 4.84 -12.81 -3.71
C TYR A 100 6.09 -12.97 -4.58
N TYR A 101 6.42 -11.88 -5.27
CA TYR A 101 7.64 -11.77 -6.07
C TYR A 101 7.95 -10.31 -6.39
N LEU A 102 9.20 -10.05 -6.71
CA LEU A 102 9.63 -8.79 -7.32
C LEU A 102 9.77 -8.96 -8.83
N GLU A 103 9.36 -7.95 -9.56
CA GLU A 103 9.58 -7.80 -11.00
C GLU A 103 10.36 -6.51 -11.25
N TYR A 104 11.44 -6.62 -12.05
CA TYR A 104 12.14 -5.44 -12.55
C TYR A 104 11.92 -5.35 -14.04
N ARG A 105 11.19 -4.33 -14.48
CA ARG A 105 10.87 -4.10 -15.87
C ARG A 105 10.88 -2.60 -16.19
N ASP A 106 11.46 -2.23 -17.31
CA ASP A 106 11.52 -0.85 -17.82
C ASP A 106 12.06 0.15 -16.77
N GLY A 107 13.07 -0.27 -16.01
CA GLY A 107 13.68 0.55 -14.96
C GLY A 107 12.90 0.61 -13.65
N ARG A 108 11.77 -0.09 -13.54
CA ARG A 108 10.89 -0.05 -12.36
C ARG A 108 10.93 -1.36 -11.59
N LEU A 109 11.00 -1.27 -10.27
CA LEU A 109 10.91 -2.39 -9.36
C LEU A 109 9.50 -2.46 -8.79
N THR A 110 8.82 -3.58 -8.98
CA THR A 110 7.44 -3.79 -8.51
C THR A 110 7.36 -5.02 -7.61
N LEU A 111 6.85 -4.85 -6.40
CA LEU A 111 6.51 -5.95 -5.50
C LEU A 111 5.07 -6.38 -5.73
N HIS A 112 4.89 -7.63 -6.09
CA HIS A 112 3.60 -8.30 -6.19
C HIS A 112 3.41 -9.23 -4.99
N PHE A 113 2.23 -9.18 -4.37
CA PHE A 113 1.90 -10.09 -3.28
C PHE A 113 0.39 -10.19 -3.07
N THR A 114 -0.06 -11.31 -2.52
CA THR A 114 -1.48 -11.57 -2.24
C THR A 114 -1.68 -11.75 -0.75
N LEU A 115 -2.59 -10.97 -0.17
CA LEU A 115 -3.05 -11.09 1.21
C LEU A 115 -4.40 -11.81 1.22
N MET A 116 -4.41 -13.04 1.70
CA MET A 116 -5.65 -13.78 1.90
C MET A 116 -6.27 -13.39 3.24
N LEU A 117 -7.59 -13.21 3.28
CA LEU A 117 -8.30 -13.04 4.54
C LEU A 117 -8.20 -14.32 5.38
N LYS A 118 -8.10 -14.20 6.71
CA LYS A 118 -8.11 -15.37 7.62
C LYS A 118 -9.37 -16.21 7.50
N ALA A 119 -10.49 -15.57 7.15
CA ALA A 119 -11.73 -16.21 6.76
C ALA A 119 -12.36 -15.40 5.64
N PRO A 120 -12.90 -16.02 4.58
CA PRO A 120 -13.69 -15.33 3.57
C PRO A 120 -14.88 -14.62 4.22
N VAL A 121 -15.22 -13.43 3.69
CA VAL A 121 -16.34 -12.62 4.21
C VAL A 121 -17.29 -12.25 3.09
N LYS A 122 -18.58 -12.15 3.40
CA LYS A 122 -19.61 -11.71 2.46
C LYS A 122 -20.36 -10.50 3.04
N PRO A 123 -19.71 -9.35 3.12
CA PRO A 123 -20.29 -8.16 3.70
C PRO A 123 -21.20 -7.44 2.73
N ARG A 124 -22.11 -6.62 3.25
CA ARG A 124 -22.80 -5.60 2.46
C ARG A 124 -21.86 -4.45 2.08
N GLU A 125 -20.95 -4.10 2.98
CA GLU A 125 -19.93 -3.09 2.77
C GLU A 125 -18.57 -3.64 3.14
N LEU A 126 -17.63 -3.58 2.19
CA LEU A 126 -16.20 -3.77 2.43
C LEU A 126 -15.48 -2.43 2.30
N VAL A 127 -14.68 -2.07 3.28
CA VAL A 127 -13.75 -0.94 3.21
C VAL A 127 -12.33 -1.49 3.28
N LEU A 128 -11.49 -1.07 2.34
CA LEU A 128 -10.07 -1.36 2.32
C LEU A 128 -9.29 -0.05 2.27
N ASP A 129 -8.48 0.19 3.27
CA ASP A 129 -7.59 1.34 3.35
C ASP A 129 -6.14 0.89 3.11
N VAL A 130 -5.40 1.61 2.27
CA VAL A 130 -3.97 1.37 2.02
C VAL A 130 -3.20 2.64 2.35
N PHE A 131 -2.41 2.59 3.39
CA PHE A 131 -1.60 3.71 3.86
C PHE A 131 -0.57 3.27 4.90
N ASP A 132 0.47 4.08 5.09
CA ASP A 132 1.40 3.94 6.21
C ASP A 132 0.94 4.84 7.38
N PRO A 133 0.64 4.29 8.57
CA PRO A 133 0.24 5.09 9.73
C PRO A 133 1.24 6.18 10.13
N GLU A 134 2.54 5.96 9.90
CA GLU A 134 3.62 6.90 10.23
C GLU A 134 3.98 7.83 9.07
N PHE A 135 3.41 7.60 7.89
CA PHE A 135 3.68 8.35 6.65
C PHE A 135 5.15 8.34 6.23
N PHE A 136 5.88 7.29 6.58
CA PHE A 136 7.23 7.06 6.06
C PHE A 136 7.18 6.68 4.58
N ILE A 137 6.11 5.98 4.19
CA ILE A 137 5.81 5.59 2.82
C ILE A 137 4.56 6.34 2.35
N ASP A 138 4.66 7.02 1.21
CA ASP A 138 3.52 7.59 0.50
C ASP A 138 2.98 6.59 -0.54
N PHE A 139 1.71 6.23 -0.41
CA PHE A 139 1.01 5.36 -1.35
C PHE A 139 0.14 6.18 -2.30
N THR A 140 0.57 6.33 -3.53
CA THR A 140 -0.22 6.88 -4.61
C THR A 140 -0.74 5.74 -5.49
N PHE A 141 -2.04 5.65 -5.72
CA PHE A 141 -2.58 4.64 -6.62
C PHE A 141 -2.47 5.07 -8.09
N ALA A 142 -2.23 4.10 -8.98
CA ALA A 142 -2.15 4.31 -10.40
C ALA A 142 -3.35 5.12 -10.93
N GLU A 143 -3.14 5.98 -11.92
CA GLU A 143 -4.22 6.78 -12.50
C GLU A 143 -5.22 5.91 -13.25
N LYS A 144 -4.69 4.93 -13.99
CA LYS A 144 -5.48 3.99 -14.77
C LYS A 144 -5.63 2.68 -14.01
N ASP A 145 -6.86 2.21 -13.87
CA ASP A 145 -7.22 0.93 -13.23
C ASP A 145 -6.58 0.74 -11.83
N PRO A 146 -6.70 1.75 -10.94
CA PRO A 146 -6.07 1.68 -9.61
C PRO A 146 -6.54 0.48 -8.80
N VAL A 147 -7.81 0.12 -8.96
CA VAL A 147 -8.43 -0.98 -8.24
C VAL A 147 -9.34 -1.76 -9.18
N ARG A 148 -9.30 -3.09 -9.10
CA ARG A 148 -10.21 -3.98 -9.82
C ARG A 148 -10.90 -4.95 -8.88
N LEU A 149 -12.13 -5.33 -9.23
CA LEU A 149 -12.87 -6.41 -8.57
C LEU A 149 -12.74 -7.66 -9.44
N VAL A 150 -12.12 -8.71 -8.93
CA VAL A 150 -11.89 -9.96 -9.65
C VAL A 150 -12.87 -11.02 -9.15
N GLY A 151 -13.80 -11.43 -10.00
CA GLY A 151 -14.83 -12.41 -9.67
C GLY A 151 -15.98 -11.88 -8.82
N ALA A 152 -16.09 -10.57 -8.62
CA ALA A 152 -17.18 -9.97 -7.84
C ALA A 152 -18.53 -10.19 -8.49
N PRO A 153 -19.62 -10.34 -7.69
CA PRO A 153 -20.98 -10.29 -8.20
C PRO A 153 -21.26 -9.01 -9.00
N ALA A 154 -21.99 -9.12 -10.09
CA ALA A 154 -22.25 -7.98 -10.98
C ALA A 154 -22.99 -6.81 -10.33
N ALA A 155 -23.70 -7.06 -9.21
CA ALA A 155 -24.42 -6.04 -8.47
C ALA A 155 -23.50 -5.22 -7.53
N CYS A 156 -22.27 -5.67 -7.27
CA CYS A 156 -21.33 -4.93 -6.43
C CYS A 156 -20.88 -3.63 -7.10
N GLN A 157 -20.87 -2.56 -6.34
CA GLN A 157 -20.41 -1.25 -6.78
C GLN A 157 -19.16 -0.86 -5.98
N MET A 158 -18.16 -0.35 -6.68
CA MET A 158 -16.92 0.10 -6.07
C MET A 158 -16.78 1.61 -6.21
N THR A 159 -16.40 2.25 -5.10
CA THR A 159 -15.89 3.63 -5.09
C THR A 159 -14.45 3.62 -4.63
N PHE A 160 -13.63 4.45 -5.27
CA PHE A 160 -12.24 4.66 -4.91
C PHE A 160 -12.02 6.13 -4.61
N GLN A 161 -11.54 6.41 -3.40
CA GLN A 161 -11.25 7.76 -2.94
C GLN A 161 -9.74 7.89 -2.70
N ARG A 162 -9.10 8.77 -3.46
CA ARG A 162 -7.73 9.20 -3.19
C ARG A 162 -7.69 10.07 -1.94
N PRO A 163 -6.57 10.14 -1.22
CA PRO A 163 -6.40 11.13 -0.17
C PRO A 163 -6.66 12.52 -0.78
N SER A 164 -7.32 13.39 -0.04
CA SER A 164 -7.49 14.78 -0.46
C SER A 164 -6.09 15.41 -0.53
N ASP A 165 -5.70 15.89 -1.71
CA ASP A 165 -4.46 16.64 -1.88
C ASP A 165 -4.43 17.75 -0.83
N GLY A 166 -3.58 17.53 0.19
CA GLY A 166 -3.31 18.41 1.32
C GLY A 166 -4.01 19.75 1.33
N THR A 167 -5.33 19.75 1.53
CA THR A 167 -6.00 21.03 1.79
C THR A 167 -5.39 21.58 3.07
N ALA A 168 -5.23 22.91 3.16
CA ALA A 168 -4.62 23.60 4.30
C ALA A 168 -5.16 23.17 5.67
N ASN A 169 -6.33 22.53 5.73
CA ASN A 169 -6.91 21.93 6.93
C ASN A 169 -6.29 20.58 7.30
N ALA A 170 -5.96 19.73 6.34
CA ALA A 170 -5.28 18.46 6.59
C ALA A 170 -3.84 18.71 7.07
N GLN A 171 -3.14 19.67 6.47
CA GLN A 171 -1.83 20.13 6.94
C GLN A 171 -1.87 20.68 8.36
N LYS A 172 -2.83 21.54 8.69
CA LYS A 172 -2.98 22.09 10.05
C LYS A 172 -3.28 21.03 11.10
N ILE A 173 -4.11 20.04 10.79
CA ILE A 173 -4.42 18.92 11.70
C ILE A 173 -3.18 18.04 11.85
N GLY A 174 -2.45 17.80 10.75
CA GLY A 174 -1.19 17.06 10.76
C GLY A 174 -0.12 17.72 11.62
N GLU A 175 0.10 19.03 11.43
CA GLU A 175 1.04 19.81 12.25
C GLU A 175 0.66 19.82 13.74
N GLN A 176 -0.65 19.97 14.07
CA GLN A 176 -1.12 19.94 15.46
C GLN A 176 -0.91 18.56 16.10
N ASN A 177 -1.20 17.48 15.40
CA ASN A 177 -0.98 16.12 15.91
C ASN A 177 0.51 15.80 16.03
N PHE A 178 1.33 16.23 15.07
CA PHE A 178 2.78 16.12 15.12
C PHE A 178 3.37 16.88 16.33
N LEU A 179 2.93 18.12 16.56
CA LEU A 179 3.37 18.94 17.68
C LEU A 179 2.87 18.44 19.04
N SER A 180 1.73 17.72 19.08
CA SER A 180 1.19 17.12 20.31
C SER A 180 1.84 15.76 20.66
N GLY A 181 2.68 15.20 19.77
CA GLY A 181 3.31 13.91 19.99
C GLY A 181 2.38 12.70 19.81
N ASP A 182 1.13 12.92 19.38
CA ASP A 182 0.16 11.85 19.08
C ASP A 182 0.15 11.54 17.59
N ASN A 183 1.27 10.98 17.13
CA ASN A 183 1.49 10.62 15.72
C ASN A 183 0.93 9.25 15.34
N SER A 184 0.24 8.58 16.26
CA SER A 184 -0.14 7.17 16.11
C SER A 184 -1.06 6.88 14.91
N ASN A 185 -1.54 7.89 14.20
CA ASN A 185 -2.38 7.72 13.01
C ASN A 185 -2.28 8.88 12.01
N PHE A 186 -1.15 9.57 11.96
CA PHE A 186 -0.94 10.70 11.04
C PHE A 186 -1.17 10.29 9.58
N GLY A 187 -0.65 9.13 9.18
CA GLY A 187 -0.77 8.62 7.83
C GLY A 187 -2.21 8.31 7.39
N ALA A 188 -3.17 8.17 8.32
CA ALA A 188 -4.56 7.89 7.94
C ALA A 188 -5.21 9.02 7.11
N MET A 189 -4.67 10.24 7.18
CA MET A 189 -5.12 11.36 6.35
C MET A 189 -4.75 11.16 4.87
N PHE A 190 -3.71 10.38 4.62
CA PHE A 190 -3.20 10.04 3.30
C PHE A 190 -3.68 8.66 2.82
N ALA A 191 -4.66 8.08 3.53
CA ALA A 191 -5.19 6.77 3.16
C ALA A 191 -5.94 6.80 1.84
N ASN A 192 -5.58 5.89 0.93
CA ASN A 192 -6.39 5.56 -0.23
C ASN A 192 -7.50 4.62 0.23
N LYS A 193 -8.76 5.00 -0.01
CA LYS A 193 -9.95 4.28 0.46
C LYS A 193 -10.67 3.60 -0.68
N ILE A 194 -10.82 2.30 -0.56
CA ILE A 194 -11.60 1.48 -1.48
C ILE A 194 -12.84 1.03 -0.72
N ARG A 195 -14.01 1.37 -1.23
CA ARG A 195 -15.29 0.92 -0.68
C ARG A 195 -16.00 0.09 -1.72
N VAL A 196 -16.47 -1.09 -1.33
CA VAL A 196 -17.30 -1.95 -2.17
C VAL A 196 -18.58 -2.23 -1.44
N GLU A 197 -19.70 -1.96 -2.12
CA GLU A 197 -21.04 -2.23 -1.65
C GLU A 197 -21.66 -3.34 -2.51
N CYS A 198 -22.09 -4.42 -1.85
CA CYS A 198 -22.73 -5.56 -2.49
C CYS A 198 -24.12 -5.75 -1.84
N PRO A 199 -25.22 -5.61 -2.61
CA PRO A 199 -26.58 -5.75 -2.09
C PRO A 199 -26.93 -7.19 -1.69
#